data_929ad05b1ec1f01074124d6a9a3b46c2
#
_entry.id   929ad05b1ec1f01074124d6a9a3b46c2
#
_cell.length_a   1.000
_cell.length_b   1.000
_cell.length_c   1.000
_cell.angle_alpha   90.00
_cell.angle_beta   90.00
_cell.angle_gamma   90.00
#
_symmetry.space_group_name_H-M   'P 1'
#
loop_
_entity.id
_entity.type
_entity.pdbx_description
1 polymer ?
#
loop_
_entity_poly.entity_id
_entity_poly.type
_entity_poly.pdbx_seq_one_letter_code
_entity_poly.pdbx_strand_id
1 'polypeptide(L)'
;MSDAPNWFWNAIETPVKEGQVSVRDCDVHFQSWNEPGQPGLLFVHGHNAHAHWWDFIAPFFMSHFHTAALDLSGMGNSHHRDEYDSGTYAEEIVAVMDELSMPPDTVVVAHSFGGAMALEAVANHNHRVGALILVDAGVRHPEDLKEREANQQPERLPRSKVYPEREVAVARFRLQPPQQCDNQYIVDHIARHSVEYDDGGWVWKFDEEQSLRMTYQSDPEESLARIEVPIALIFGADSASFSRRSADYMQSLKPGMRLFEVADAQHHVFLDQPIEFVRVLGSILNDWGRDVPGDDVLIPDR
;
A
#
# COMPACT_ATOMS: atom_id res chain seq x y z
N MET A 1 12.05 0.94 20.83
CA MET A 1 12.75 0.38 19.63
C MET A 1 13.93 -0.53 19.95
N SER A 2 14.33 -0.74 21.22
CA SER A 2 15.47 -1.62 21.59
C SER A 2 15.26 -3.11 21.32
N ASP A 3 14.04 -3.56 21.09
CA ASP A 3 13.67 -4.97 20.95
C ASP A 3 13.28 -5.38 19.52
N ALA A 4 13.52 -4.50 18.53
CA ALA A 4 13.28 -4.82 17.12
C ALA A 4 14.33 -5.82 16.60
N PRO A 5 13.93 -6.82 15.79
CA PRO A 5 14.85 -7.82 15.24
C PRO A 5 15.83 -7.21 14.22
N ASN A 6 16.96 -7.88 14.01
CA ASN A 6 18.01 -7.40 13.10
C ASN A 6 17.52 -7.18 11.67
N TRP A 7 16.64 -8.05 11.17
CA TRP A 7 16.09 -7.92 9.82
C TRP A 7 15.38 -6.57 9.62
N PHE A 8 14.68 -6.10 10.65
CA PHE A 8 13.97 -4.82 10.59
C PHE A 8 14.95 -3.64 10.50
N TRP A 9 15.98 -3.63 11.36
CA TRP A 9 17.02 -2.59 11.29
C TRP A 9 17.74 -2.59 9.95
N ASN A 10 18.14 -3.76 9.46
CA ASN A 10 18.79 -3.91 8.17
C ASN A 10 17.92 -3.34 7.03
N ALA A 11 16.60 -3.59 7.09
CA ALA A 11 15.69 -3.08 6.07
C ALA A 11 15.54 -1.55 6.13
N ILE A 12 15.21 -0.97 7.29
CA ILE A 12 14.93 0.47 7.40
C ILE A 12 16.20 1.35 7.31
N GLU A 13 17.39 0.77 7.52
CA GLU A 13 18.68 1.44 7.32
C GLU A 13 19.20 1.32 5.88
N THR A 14 18.51 0.57 5.03
CA THR A 14 18.85 0.47 3.60
C THR A 14 18.71 1.85 2.95
N PRO A 15 19.76 2.34 2.23
CA PRO A 15 19.69 3.63 1.57
C PRO A 15 18.52 3.72 0.59
N VAL A 16 17.76 4.79 0.67
CA VAL A 16 16.64 5.10 -0.19
C VAL A 16 16.87 6.43 -0.91
N LYS A 17 16.39 6.53 -2.15
CA LYS A 17 16.32 7.77 -2.91
C LYS A 17 14.89 8.28 -2.88
N GLU A 18 14.73 9.57 -2.67
CA GLU A 18 13.44 10.25 -2.73
C GLU A 18 13.35 11.09 -3.99
N GLY A 19 12.16 11.22 -4.54
CA GLY A 19 11.88 12.04 -5.71
C GLY A 19 10.42 12.48 -5.74
N GLN A 20 10.11 13.30 -6.72
CA GLN A 20 8.75 13.79 -6.96
C GLN A 20 8.46 13.82 -8.45
N VAL A 21 7.20 13.57 -8.82
CA VAL A 21 6.69 13.77 -10.18
C VAL A 21 5.42 14.61 -10.12
N SER A 22 5.29 15.57 -11.02
CA SER A 22 4.10 16.43 -11.07
C SER A 22 2.99 15.77 -11.88
N VAL A 23 1.81 15.61 -11.27
CA VAL A 23 0.61 15.05 -11.90
C VAL A 23 -0.54 16.04 -11.73
N ARG A 24 -1.05 16.61 -12.82
CA ARG A 24 -2.12 17.61 -12.79
C ARG A 24 -1.86 18.72 -11.76
N ASP A 25 -0.66 19.34 -11.84
CA ASP A 25 -0.21 20.43 -10.95
C ASP A 25 -0.10 20.09 -9.45
N CYS A 26 0.03 18.79 -9.12
CA CYS A 26 0.30 18.33 -7.78
C CYS A 26 1.54 17.44 -7.77
N ASP A 27 2.49 17.74 -6.90
CA ASP A 27 3.71 16.94 -6.78
C ASP A 27 3.44 15.70 -5.94
N VAL A 28 3.70 14.55 -6.56
CA VAL A 28 3.56 13.21 -5.98
C VAL A 28 4.95 12.71 -5.61
N HIS A 29 5.15 12.47 -4.33
CA HIS A 29 6.40 11.98 -3.77
C HIS A 29 6.53 10.48 -3.93
N PHE A 30 7.77 10.00 -4.06
CA PHE A 30 8.09 8.57 -4.04
C PHE A 30 9.46 8.30 -3.43
N GLN A 31 9.62 7.08 -2.99
CA GLN A 31 10.89 6.50 -2.56
C GLN A 31 11.29 5.38 -3.51
N SER A 32 12.60 5.21 -3.77
CA SER A 32 13.10 4.07 -4.54
C SER A 32 14.38 3.49 -3.93
N TRP A 33 14.47 2.18 -3.97
CA TRP A 33 15.64 1.43 -3.57
C TRP A 33 16.29 0.84 -4.82
N ASN A 34 17.60 1.09 -4.98
CA ASN A 34 18.42 0.71 -6.12
C ASN A 34 18.17 1.50 -7.44
N GLU A 35 18.85 1.09 -8.51
CA GLU A 35 18.87 1.81 -9.80
C GLU A 35 17.92 1.13 -10.81
N PRO A 36 17.47 1.88 -11.84
CA PRO A 36 16.74 1.32 -12.97
C PRO A 36 17.51 0.22 -13.71
N GLY A 37 16.79 -0.65 -14.40
CA GLY A 37 17.37 -1.70 -15.26
C GLY A 37 17.02 -3.12 -14.82
N GLN A 38 16.33 -3.26 -13.71
CA GLN A 38 15.70 -4.51 -13.24
C GLN A 38 14.18 -4.46 -13.44
N PRO A 39 13.47 -5.61 -13.36
CA PRO A 39 12.02 -5.63 -13.31
C PRO A 39 11.49 -4.68 -12.23
N GLY A 40 10.41 -3.96 -12.48
CA GLY A 40 9.84 -3.02 -11.52
C GLY A 40 8.97 -3.72 -10.47
N LEU A 41 9.04 -3.23 -9.23
CA LEU A 41 8.14 -3.61 -8.13
C LEU A 41 7.70 -2.33 -7.39
N LEU A 42 6.47 -1.89 -7.64
CA LEU A 42 5.92 -0.66 -7.07
C LEU A 42 4.93 -0.97 -5.95
N PHE A 43 5.15 -0.38 -4.80
CA PHE A 43 4.27 -0.50 -3.63
C PHE A 43 3.37 0.73 -3.49
N VAL A 44 2.07 0.48 -3.27
CA VAL A 44 1.04 1.51 -3.09
C VAL A 44 0.39 1.33 -1.72
N HIS A 45 0.43 2.37 -0.90
CA HIS A 45 -0.07 2.34 0.47
C HIS A 45 -1.60 2.47 0.58
N GLY A 46 -2.15 2.21 1.77
CA GLY A 46 -3.56 2.37 2.09
C GLY A 46 -3.96 3.82 2.42
N HIS A 47 -5.21 4.03 2.84
CA HIS A 47 -5.72 5.34 3.23
C HIS A 47 -4.99 5.89 4.47
N ASN A 48 -4.68 7.20 4.47
CA ASN A 48 -3.94 7.90 5.55
C ASN A 48 -2.59 7.25 5.89
N ALA A 49 -2.01 6.51 4.94
CA ALA A 49 -0.69 5.92 5.05
C ALA A 49 0.32 6.69 4.16
N HIS A 50 1.50 6.16 3.96
CA HIS A 50 2.57 6.76 3.17
C HIS A 50 3.63 5.73 2.77
N ALA A 51 4.58 6.10 1.90
CA ALA A 51 5.62 5.22 1.35
C ALA A 51 6.45 4.50 2.43
N HIS A 52 6.71 5.14 3.56
CA HIS A 52 7.45 4.53 4.68
C HIS A 52 6.77 3.31 5.33
N TRP A 53 5.53 3.00 4.97
CA TRP A 53 4.90 1.73 5.35
C TRP A 53 5.54 0.53 4.66
N TRP A 54 6.38 0.77 3.66
CA TRP A 54 7.07 -0.25 2.89
C TRP A 54 8.58 -0.33 3.17
N ASP A 55 9.14 0.54 4.04
CA ASP A 55 10.55 0.60 4.36
C ASP A 55 11.12 -0.73 4.87
N PHE A 56 10.31 -1.50 5.58
CA PHE A 56 10.70 -2.79 6.15
C PHE A 56 10.29 -4.00 5.28
N ILE A 57 9.75 -3.76 4.08
CA ILE A 57 9.33 -4.79 3.11
C ILE A 57 10.08 -4.65 1.79
N ALA A 58 10.08 -3.46 1.18
CA ALA A 58 10.63 -3.24 -0.15
C ALA A 58 12.12 -3.63 -0.29
N PRO A 59 13.00 -3.39 0.69
CA PRO A 59 14.41 -3.77 0.60
C PRO A 59 14.69 -5.26 0.43
N PHE A 60 13.78 -6.15 0.84
CA PHE A 60 13.93 -7.59 0.62
C PHE A 60 13.97 -7.98 -0.86
N PHE A 61 13.43 -7.15 -1.72
CA PHE A 61 13.30 -7.42 -3.16
C PHE A 61 14.32 -6.65 -4.02
N MET A 62 15.07 -5.70 -3.46
CA MET A 62 15.94 -4.78 -4.20
C MET A 62 17.08 -5.46 -4.96
N SER A 63 17.48 -6.67 -4.59
CA SER A 63 18.52 -7.43 -5.31
C SER A 63 18.06 -7.91 -6.69
N HIS A 64 16.75 -8.00 -6.94
CA HIS A 64 16.15 -8.57 -8.15
C HIS A 64 15.16 -7.62 -8.83
N PHE A 65 14.74 -6.58 -8.14
CA PHE A 65 13.79 -5.60 -8.64
C PHE A 65 14.29 -4.18 -8.43
N HIS A 66 13.93 -3.29 -9.33
CA HIS A 66 13.88 -1.87 -9.04
C HIS A 66 12.62 -1.63 -8.19
N THR A 67 12.80 -1.54 -6.88
CA THR A 67 11.70 -1.37 -5.92
C THR A 67 11.42 0.10 -5.65
N ALA A 68 10.16 0.46 -5.57
CA ALA A 68 9.73 1.81 -5.19
C ALA A 68 8.41 1.79 -4.41
N ALA A 69 8.13 2.87 -3.69
CA ALA A 69 6.87 3.16 -3.04
C ALA A 69 6.51 4.62 -3.25
N LEU A 70 5.23 4.93 -3.51
CA LEU A 70 4.77 6.30 -3.67
C LEU A 70 3.91 6.74 -2.50
N ASP A 71 3.82 8.05 -2.32
CA ASP A 71 2.80 8.71 -1.51
C ASP A 71 1.69 9.18 -2.44
N LEU A 72 0.48 8.65 -2.32
CA LEU A 72 -0.68 9.16 -3.05
C LEU A 72 -0.97 10.61 -2.62
N SER A 73 -1.42 11.47 -3.55
CA SER A 73 -1.69 12.88 -3.23
C SER A 73 -2.63 13.03 -2.03
N GLY A 74 -2.37 14.04 -1.19
CA GLY A 74 -3.05 14.24 0.08
C GLY A 74 -2.56 13.35 1.22
N MET A 75 -1.49 12.57 1.01
CA MET A 75 -0.92 11.65 2.01
C MET A 75 0.62 11.66 1.93
N GLY A 76 1.28 11.40 3.05
CA GLY A 76 2.75 11.37 3.13
C GLY A 76 3.41 12.70 2.82
N ASN A 77 4.41 12.69 1.95
CA ASN A 77 5.13 13.87 1.49
C ASN A 77 4.59 14.43 0.15
N SER A 78 3.51 13.86 -0.38
CA SER A 78 2.82 14.39 -1.56
C SER A 78 1.96 15.60 -1.23
N HIS A 79 1.81 16.51 -2.19
CA HIS A 79 0.97 17.69 -2.01
C HIS A 79 -0.52 17.31 -1.92
N HIS A 80 -1.31 18.22 -1.35
CA HIS A 80 -2.76 18.09 -1.26
C HIS A 80 -3.43 18.61 -2.54
N ARG A 81 -4.66 18.16 -2.80
CA ARG A 81 -5.52 18.60 -3.90
C ARG A 81 -6.82 19.21 -3.36
N ASP A 82 -7.44 20.07 -4.15
CA ASP A 82 -8.77 20.58 -3.82
C ASP A 82 -9.85 19.50 -3.96
N GLU A 83 -9.69 18.59 -4.91
CA GLU A 83 -10.57 17.44 -5.16
C GLU A 83 -9.73 16.20 -5.45
N TYR A 84 -10.24 15.05 -5.06
CA TYR A 84 -9.60 13.76 -5.28
C TYR A 84 -10.51 12.85 -6.09
N ASP A 85 -9.94 12.09 -7.01
CA ASP A 85 -10.68 11.08 -7.75
C ASP A 85 -9.80 9.86 -8.07
N SER A 86 -10.44 8.71 -8.25
CA SER A 86 -9.74 7.45 -8.48
C SER A 86 -8.95 7.43 -9.79
N GLY A 87 -9.40 8.16 -10.82
CA GLY A 87 -8.69 8.29 -12.08
C GLY A 87 -7.39 9.09 -11.93
N THR A 88 -7.40 10.16 -11.15
CA THR A 88 -6.19 10.93 -10.83
C THR A 88 -5.19 10.09 -10.05
N TYR A 89 -5.61 9.34 -9.05
CA TYR A 89 -4.73 8.41 -8.35
C TYR A 89 -4.17 7.31 -9.27
N ALA A 90 -4.96 6.82 -10.22
CA ALA A 90 -4.47 5.89 -11.23
C ALA A 90 -3.36 6.49 -12.10
N GLU A 91 -3.50 7.77 -12.48
CA GLU A 91 -2.46 8.51 -13.21
C GLU A 91 -1.20 8.71 -12.35
N GLU A 92 -1.33 8.96 -11.04
CA GLU A 92 -0.19 9.10 -10.12
C GLU A 92 0.66 7.82 -10.08
N ILE A 93 0.01 6.66 -9.97
CA ILE A 93 0.69 5.35 -9.98
C ILE A 93 1.50 5.18 -11.28
N VAL A 94 0.90 5.48 -12.43
CA VAL A 94 1.57 5.35 -13.73
C VAL A 94 2.68 6.39 -13.89
N ALA A 95 2.45 7.62 -13.47
CA ALA A 95 3.43 8.70 -13.57
C ALA A 95 4.70 8.42 -12.76
N VAL A 96 4.57 7.85 -11.56
CA VAL A 96 5.74 7.41 -10.77
C VAL A 96 6.50 6.29 -11.47
N MET A 97 5.79 5.32 -12.08
CA MET A 97 6.44 4.27 -12.87
C MET A 97 7.21 4.85 -14.07
N ASP A 98 6.65 5.86 -14.75
CA ASP A 98 7.28 6.53 -15.88
C ASP A 98 8.50 7.35 -15.44
N GLU A 99 8.40 8.14 -14.36
CA GLU A 99 9.50 8.92 -13.80
C GLU A 99 10.68 8.03 -13.42
N LEU A 100 10.40 6.88 -12.79
CA LEU A 100 11.40 5.88 -12.40
C LEU A 100 11.87 5.01 -13.57
N SER A 101 11.38 5.25 -14.79
CA SER A 101 11.69 4.41 -15.96
C SER A 101 11.45 2.92 -15.72
N MET A 102 10.42 2.57 -14.96
CA MET A 102 10.04 1.18 -14.71
C MET A 102 9.52 0.52 -15.99
N PRO A 103 9.93 -0.73 -16.27
CA PRO A 103 9.52 -1.43 -17.49
C PRO A 103 8.02 -1.79 -17.48
N PRO A 104 7.41 -2.05 -18.65
CA PRO A 104 5.97 -2.41 -18.74
C PRO A 104 5.59 -3.70 -18.04
N ASP A 105 6.55 -4.52 -17.64
CA ASP A 105 6.33 -5.74 -16.88
C ASP A 105 6.40 -5.52 -15.35
N THR A 106 6.37 -4.27 -14.89
CA THR A 106 6.34 -3.90 -13.46
C THR A 106 5.17 -4.55 -12.74
N VAL A 107 5.44 -5.09 -11.55
CA VAL A 107 4.41 -5.58 -10.63
C VAL A 107 4.01 -4.47 -9.67
N VAL A 108 2.70 -4.24 -9.56
CA VAL A 108 2.14 -3.30 -8.58
C VAL A 108 1.61 -4.10 -7.38
N VAL A 109 2.06 -3.75 -6.18
CA VAL A 109 1.63 -4.32 -4.89
C VAL A 109 0.86 -3.23 -4.14
N ALA A 110 -0.44 -3.41 -3.94
CA ALA A 110 -1.29 -2.32 -3.47
C ALA A 110 -2.19 -2.74 -2.30
N HIS A 111 -2.09 -1.98 -1.20
CA HIS A 111 -2.81 -2.25 0.04
C HIS A 111 -4.08 -1.39 0.16
N SER A 112 -5.19 -2.02 0.58
CA SER A 112 -6.41 -1.34 1.03
C SER A 112 -6.94 -0.30 0.02
N PHE A 113 -7.00 0.98 0.38
CA PHE A 113 -7.37 2.09 -0.49
C PHE A 113 -6.51 2.14 -1.77
N GLY A 114 -5.19 2.01 -1.63
CA GLY A 114 -4.27 1.94 -2.78
C GLY A 114 -4.61 0.78 -3.72
N GLY A 115 -5.15 -0.34 -3.19
CA GLY A 115 -5.62 -1.45 -4.00
C GLY A 115 -6.80 -1.10 -4.91
N ALA A 116 -7.74 -0.28 -4.43
CA ALA A 116 -8.83 0.23 -5.28
C ALA A 116 -8.30 1.17 -6.39
N MET A 117 -7.33 2.03 -6.05
CA MET A 117 -6.68 2.91 -7.03
C MET A 117 -5.86 2.12 -8.05
N ALA A 118 -5.15 1.09 -7.61
CA ALA A 118 -4.38 0.20 -8.48
C ALA A 118 -5.28 -0.65 -9.40
N LEU A 119 -6.46 -1.08 -8.96
CA LEU A 119 -7.45 -1.72 -9.84
C LEU A 119 -7.80 -0.83 -11.02
N GLU A 120 -8.08 0.45 -10.78
CA GLU A 120 -8.39 1.40 -11.83
C GLU A 120 -7.16 1.71 -12.70
N ALA A 121 -5.98 1.90 -12.09
CA ALA A 121 -4.74 2.13 -12.82
C ALA A 121 -4.43 0.99 -13.81
N VAL A 122 -4.49 -0.25 -13.34
CA VAL A 122 -4.20 -1.42 -14.18
C VAL A 122 -5.29 -1.62 -15.25
N ALA A 123 -6.57 -1.46 -14.91
CA ALA A 123 -7.67 -1.56 -15.86
C ALA A 123 -7.58 -0.55 -17.02
N ASN A 124 -7.09 0.67 -16.73
CA ASN A 124 -6.93 1.72 -17.72
C ASN A 124 -5.59 1.66 -18.47
N HIS A 125 -4.57 1.03 -17.89
CA HIS A 125 -3.20 1.01 -18.38
C HIS A 125 -2.59 -0.41 -18.39
N ASN A 126 -3.36 -1.43 -18.80
CA ASN A 126 -2.89 -2.83 -18.87
C ASN A 126 -1.50 -2.99 -19.56
N HIS A 127 -1.21 -2.15 -20.55
CA HIS A 127 0.07 -2.19 -21.29
C HIS A 127 1.27 -1.66 -20.50
N ARG A 128 1.04 -0.98 -19.35
CA ARG A 128 2.09 -0.40 -18.49
C ARG A 128 2.39 -1.24 -17.25
N VAL A 129 1.53 -2.19 -16.91
CA VAL A 129 1.64 -3.00 -15.69
C VAL A 129 1.70 -4.48 -16.08
N GLY A 130 2.67 -5.20 -15.55
CA GLY A 130 2.87 -6.63 -15.85
C GLY A 130 2.06 -7.56 -14.96
N ALA A 131 1.73 -7.16 -13.74
CA ALA A 131 0.88 -7.91 -12.82
C ALA A 131 0.42 -7.04 -11.64
N LEU A 132 -0.67 -7.44 -10.97
CA LEU A 132 -1.24 -6.77 -9.81
C LEU A 132 -1.33 -7.72 -8.61
N ILE A 133 -0.78 -7.29 -7.47
CA ILE A 133 -0.95 -7.97 -6.18
C ILE A 133 -1.74 -7.04 -5.26
N LEU A 134 -2.94 -7.45 -4.93
CA LEU A 134 -3.78 -6.76 -3.97
C LEU A 134 -3.49 -7.28 -2.56
N VAL A 135 -3.42 -6.38 -1.59
CA VAL A 135 -3.17 -6.71 -0.20
C VAL A 135 -4.35 -6.24 0.64
N ASP A 136 -5.14 -7.19 1.11
CA ASP A 136 -6.38 -6.99 1.90
C ASP A 136 -7.31 -5.94 1.26
N ALA A 137 -7.46 -6.03 -0.07
CA ALA A 137 -8.12 -5.04 -0.91
C ALA A 137 -8.80 -5.68 -2.10
N GLY A 138 -9.73 -4.95 -2.72
CA GLY A 138 -10.37 -5.34 -3.97
C GLY A 138 -11.88 -5.23 -3.93
N VAL A 139 -12.55 -6.03 -4.77
CA VAL A 139 -13.99 -6.09 -4.89
C VAL A 139 -14.59 -6.84 -3.70
N ARG A 140 -15.55 -6.23 -3.04
CA ARG A 140 -16.25 -6.88 -1.91
C ARG A 140 -17.49 -7.63 -2.38
N HIS A 141 -17.79 -8.74 -1.70
CA HIS A 141 -19.06 -9.43 -1.89
C HIS A 141 -20.22 -8.49 -1.54
N PRO A 142 -21.35 -8.51 -2.32
CA PRO A 142 -22.49 -7.63 -2.07
C PRO A 142 -23.07 -7.69 -0.64
N GLU A 143 -23.00 -8.84 0.03
CA GLU A 143 -23.43 -8.96 1.43
C GLU A 143 -22.48 -8.24 2.38
N ASP A 144 -21.16 -8.27 2.15
CA ASP A 144 -20.17 -7.54 2.94
C ASP A 144 -20.37 -6.02 2.80
N LEU A 145 -20.74 -5.56 1.59
CA LEU A 145 -21.09 -4.15 1.36
C LEU A 145 -22.32 -3.74 2.17
N LYS A 146 -23.38 -4.53 2.15
CA LYS A 146 -24.60 -4.28 2.95
C LYS A 146 -24.31 -4.28 4.45
N GLU A 147 -23.54 -5.24 4.94
CA GLU A 147 -23.14 -5.31 6.34
C GLU A 147 -22.32 -4.08 6.76
N ARG A 148 -21.41 -3.62 5.88
CA ARG A 148 -20.62 -2.40 6.10
C ARG A 148 -21.50 -1.15 6.13
N GLU A 149 -22.41 -0.99 5.17
CA GLU A 149 -23.35 0.13 5.12
C GLU A 149 -24.23 0.17 6.37
N ALA A 150 -24.77 -0.98 6.81
CA ALA A 150 -25.59 -1.09 8.00
C ALA A 150 -24.85 -0.72 9.30
N ASN A 151 -23.52 -0.95 9.33
CA ASN A 151 -22.65 -0.66 10.48
C ASN A 151 -21.91 0.67 10.38
N GLN A 152 -22.07 1.39 9.26
CA GLN A 152 -21.37 2.66 9.02
C GLN A 152 -21.86 3.71 10.03
N GLN A 153 -20.93 4.22 10.82
CA GLN A 153 -21.20 5.36 11.69
C GLN A 153 -21.17 6.66 10.88
N PRO A 154 -21.96 7.65 11.26
CA PRO A 154 -21.89 8.96 10.61
C PRO A 154 -20.43 9.47 10.61
N GLU A 155 -19.98 9.86 9.45
CA GLU A 155 -18.65 10.44 9.28
C GLU A 155 -18.55 11.68 10.17
N ARG A 156 -17.57 11.67 11.07
CA ARG A 156 -17.32 12.85 11.92
C ARG A 156 -16.43 13.77 11.10
N LEU A 157 -16.84 15.04 11.02
CA LEU A 157 -15.97 16.07 10.45
C LEU A 157 -14.59 16.00 11.12
N PRO A 158 -13.55 15.88 10.36
CA PRO A 158 -12.20 15.86 10.88
C PRO A 158 -11.94 17.16 11.65
N ARG A 159 -11.14 17.07 12.69
CA ARG A 159 -10.65 18.24 13.42
C ARG A 159 -9.15 18.17 13.34
N SER A 160 -8.56 19.00 12.51
CA SER A 160 -7.13 19.18 12.46
C SER A 160 -6.57 19.42 13.86
N LYS A 161 -5.72 18.50 14.29
CA LYS A 161 -5.08 18.60 15.60
C LYS A 161 -3.63 19.01 15.39
N VAL A 162 -3.30 20.16 15.94
CA VAL A 162 -1.92 20.61 16.07
C VAL A 162 -1.40 20.19 17.44
N TYR A 163 -0.27 19.50 17.45
CA TYR A 163 0.38 19.01 18.66
C TYR A 163 1.62 19.87 18.96
N PRO A 164 1.87 20.23 20.25
CA PRO A 164 2.99 21.10 20.59
C PRO A 164 4.35 20.41 20.41
N GLU A 165 4.41 19.08 20.51
CA GLU A 165 5.63 18.30 20.44
C GLU A 165 5.42 17.05 19.55
N ARG A 166 6.47 16.67 18.83
CA ARG A 166 6.48 15.49 17.92
C ARG A 166 6.09 14.22 18.66
N GLU A 167 6.69 13.99 19.81
CA GLU A 167 6.46 12.77 20.60
C GLU A 167 5.01 12.68 21.10
N VAL A 168 4.36 13.82 21.34
CA VAL A 168 2.92 13.84 21.69
C VAL A 168 2.07 13.44 20.50
N ALA A 169 2.40 13.91 19.28
CA ALA A 169 1.72 13.49 18.06
C ALA A 169 1.94 12.00 17.80
N VAL A 170 3.19 11.54 17.77
CA VAL A 170 3.57 10.15 17.56
C VAL A 170 2.85 9.19 18.52
N ALA A 171 2.78 9.52 19.82
CA ALA A 171 2.07 8.72 20.82
C ALA A 171 0.55 8.62 20.59
N ARG A 172 -0.01 9.48 19.73
CA ARG A 172 -1.43 9.48 19.32
C ARG A 172 -1.69 8.69 18.03
N PHE A 173 -0.65 8.22 17.37
CA PHE A 173 -0.81 7.38 16.18
C PHE A 173 -1.66 6.15 16.50
N ARG A 174 -2.56 5.82 15.61
CA ARG A 174 -3.38 4.60 15.67
C ARG A 174 -3.58 4.07 14.26
N LEU A 175 -3.46 2.74 14.12
CA LEU A 175 -3.78 2.08 12.87
C LEU A 175 -5.25 2.30 12.47
N GLN A 176 -5.52 2.45 11.20
CA GLN A 176 -6.86 2.62 10.64
C GLN A 176 -7.05 1.65 9.46
N PRO A 177 -8.00 0.71 9.55
CA PRO A 177 -8.90 0.46 10.69
C PRO A 177 -8.12 0.09 11.97
N PRO A 178 -8.74 0.29 13.16
CA PRO A 178 -8.09 -0.08 14.41
C PRO A 178 -7.82 -1.58 14.48
N GLN A 179 -6.57 -1.94 14.76
CA GLN A 179 -6.17 -3.32 15.04
C GLN A 179 -5.04 -3.34 16.08
N GLN A 180 -4.90 -4.45 16.76
CA GLN A 180 -3.71 -4.71 17.59
C GLN A 180 -2.59 -5.24 16.68
N CYS A 181 -1.37 -4.83 16.96
CA CYS A 181 -0.19 -5.30 16.26
C CYS A 181 0.90 -5.59 17.29
N ASP A 182 1.41 -6.81 17.32
CA ASP A 182 2.46 -7.19 18.28
C ASP A 182 3.82 -6.59 17.91
N ASN A 183 4.02 -6.26 16.63
CA ASN A 183 5.24 -5.65 16.11
C ASN A 183 5.26 -4.13 16.35
N GLN A 184 5.24 -3.71 17.62
CA GLN A 184 5.17 -2.29 18.00
C GLN A 184 6.33 -1.46 17.44
N TYR A 185 7.51 -2.05 17.20
CA TYR A 185 8.65 -1.38 16.57
C TYR A 185 8.34 -0.91 15.14
N ILE A 186 7.51 -1.67 14.39
CA ILE A 186 7.02 -1.26 13.06
C ILE A 186 6.04 -0.09 13.20
N VAL A 187 5.08 -0.22 14.11
CA VAL A 187 4.08 0.84 14.38
C VAL A 187 4.76 2.13 14.80
N ASP A 188 5.79 2.06 15.66
CA ASP A 188 6.59 3.22 16.09
C ASP A 188 7.36 3.86 14.94
N HIS A 189 7.92 3.06 14.03
CA HIS A 189 8.59 3.56 12.83
C HIS A 189 7.61 4.34 11.95
N ILE A 190 6.49 3.74 11.61
CA ILE A 190 5.44 4.37 10.79
C ILE A 190 4.94 5.67 11.46
N ALA A 191 4.63 5.63 12.75
CA ALA A 191 4.13 6.79 13.48
C ALA A 191 5.09 7.98 13.43
N ARG A 192 6.41 7.73 13.46
CA ARG A 192 7.43 8.79 13.38
C ARG A 192 7.50 9.45 12.01
N HIS A 193 7.15 8.73 10.93
CA HIS A 193 7.11 9.25 9.57
C HIS A 193 5.75 9.82 9.18
N SER A 194 4.72 9.63 10.03
CA SER A 194 3.35 10.10 9.80
C SER A 194 3.10 11.54 10.25
N VAL A 195 4.09 12.23 10.80
CA VAL A 195 3.94 13.59 11.33
C VAL A 195 4.98 14.54 10.77
N GLU A 196 4.58 15.80 10.59
CA GLU A 196 5.45 16.88 10.17
C GLU A 196 5.21 18.14 11.01
N TYR A 197 6.12 19.11 10.94
CA TYR A 197 5.96 20.39 11.58
C TYR A 197 5.37 21.38 10.57
N ASP A 198 4.21 21.91 10.88
CA ASP A 198 3.50 22.92 10.09
C ASP A 198 2.98 24.02 11.02
N ASP A 199 3.17 25.26 10.59
CA ASP A 199 2.73 26.55 11.19
C ASP A 199 2.34 26.51 12.69
N GLY A 200 3.35 26.27 13.53
CA GLY A 200 3.23 26.35 14.99
C GLY A 200 3.04 25.04 15.73
N GLY A 201 3.13 23.89 15.06
CA GLY A 201 3.10 22.58 15.73
C GLY A 201 3.23 21.38 14.83
N TRP A 202 3.02 20.21 15.39
CA TRP A 202 3.10 18.94 14.68
C TRP A 202 1.71 18.49 14.22
N VAL A 203 1.59 18.13 12.95
CA VAL A 203 0.36 17.68 12.29
C VAL A 203 0.57 16.32 11.65
N TRP A 204 -0.53 15.64 11.29
CA TRP A 204 -0.48 14.43 10.49
C TRP A 204 -0.20 14.73 9.03
N LYS A 205 0.60 13.91 8.38
CA LYS A 205 0.91 13.98 6.96
C LYS A 205 -0.21 13.39 6.10
N PHE A 206 -1.44 13.80 6.30
CA PHE A 206 -2.54 13.48 5.41
C PHE A 206 -3.64 14.55 5.45
N ASP A 207 -4.32 14.71 4.35
CA ASP A 207 -5.46 15.59 4.24
C ASP A 207 -6.67 14.95 4.93
N GLU A 208 -7.03 15.49 6.10
CA GLU A 208 -8.15 14.97 6.91
C GLU A 208 -9.51 15.05 6.18
N GLU A 209 -9.63 15.89 5.16
CA GLU A 209 -10.85 16.05 4.37
C GLU A 209 -10.83 15.23 3.06
N GLN A 210 -9.76 14.49 2.78
CA GLN A 210 -9.59 13.75 1.53
C GLN A 210 -10.80 12.84 1.25
N SER A 211 -11.26 12.07 2.22
CA SER A 211 -12.41 11.16 2.04
C SER A 211 -13.72 11.88 1.73
N LEU A 212 -13.91 13.12 2.23
CA LEU A 212 -15.09 13.94 1.96
C LEU A 212 -15.10 14.52 0.53
N ARG A 213 -13.91 14.65 -0.06
CA ARG A 213 -13.71 15.23 -1.41
C ARG A 213 -13.38 14.16 -2.45
N MET A 214 -13.43 12.87 -2.05
CA MET A 214 -13.10 11.74 -2.92
C MET A 214 -14.29 11.32 -3.79
N THR A 215 -14.03 11.13 -5.08
CA THR A 215 -14.97 10.54 -6.03
C THR A 215 -14.38 9.32 -6.72
N TYR A 216 -15.23 8.31 -6.98
CA TYR A 216 -14.83 7.10 -7.70
C TYR A 216 -15.37 7.18 -9.13
N GLN A 217 -14.48 7.03 -10.12
CA GLN A 217 -14.84 7.13 -11.54
C GLN A 217 -15.30 5.80 -12.12
N SER A 218 -14.88 4.68 -11.55
CA SER A 218 -15.21 3.35 -12.04
C SER A 218 -15.75 2.46 -10.92
N ASP A 219 -16.61 1.53 -11.29
CA ASP A 219 -17.01 0.43 -10.43
C ASP A 219 -15.84 -0.57 -10.29
N PRO A 220 -15.50 -1.03 -9.06
CA PRO A 220 -14.39 -1.97 -8.86
C PRO A 220 -14.57 -3.32 -9.60
N GLU A 221 -15.82 -3.83 -9.78
CA GLU A 221 -16.07 -5.05 -10.54
C GLU A 221 -15.79 -4.85 -12.03
N GLU A 222 -16.21 -3.70 -12.58
CA GLU A 222 -15.91 -3.33 -13.97
C GLU A 222 -14.41 -3.18 -14.18
N SER A 223 -13.69 -2.56 -13.24
CA SER A 223 -12.25 -2.44 -13.30
C SER A 223 -11.59 -3.81 -13.26
N LEU A 224 -11.96 -4.68 -12.33
CA LEU A 224 -11.44 -6.06 -12.23
C LEU A 224 -11.66 -6.86 -13.52
N ALA A 225 -12.83 -6.71 -14.14
CA ALA A 225 -13.16 -7.42 -15.39
C ALA A 225 -12.24 -7.01 -16.55
N ARG A 226 -11.83 -5.73 -16.62
CA ARG A 226 -10.97 -5.17 -17.68
C ARG A 226 -9.48 -5.49 -17.53
N ILE A 227 -9.02 -5.94 -16.38
CA ILE A 227 -7.62 -6.29 -16.16
C ILE A 227 -7.26 -7.55 -16.93
N GLU A 228 -6.22 -7.50 -17.76
CA GLU A 228 -5.76 -8.61 -18.59
C GLU A 228 -4.50 -9.29 -18.04
N VAL A 229 -3.79 -8.63 -17.13
CA VAL A 229 -2.56 -9.14 -16.52
C VAL A 229 -2.85 -10.09 -15.34
N PRO A 230 -1.86 -10.91 -14.92
CA PRO A 230 -1.99 -11.76 -13.73
C PRO A 230 -2.37 -10.96 -12.48
N ILE A 231 -3.28 -11.51 -11.67
CA ILE A 231 -3.69 -10.93 -10.38
C ILE A 231 -3.50 -11.95 -9.27
N ALA A 232 -3.01 -11.50 -8.13
CA ALA A 232 -3.05 -12.24 -6.87
C ALA A 232 -3.63 -11.37 -5.76
N LEU A 233 -4.21 -12.02 -4.75
CA LEU A 233 -4.71 -11.39 -3.55
C LEU A 233 -4.07 -12.05 -2.33
N ILE A 234 -3.43 -11.22 -1.49
CA ILE A 234 -2.94 -11.58 -0.16
C ILE A 234 -3.89 -10.94 0.84
N PHE A 235 -4.45 -11.69 1.78
CA PHE A 235 -5.38 -11.14 2.77
C PHE A 235 -5.23 -11.82 4.12
N GLY A 236 -5.57 -11.10 5.19
CA GLY A 236 -5.48 -11.59 6.55
C GLY A 236 -6.65 -12.51 6.91
N ALA A 237 -6.36 -13.67 7.52
CA ALA A 237 -7.39 -14.60 7.97
C ALA A 237 -8.35 -13.97 9.00
N ASP A 238 -7.84 -13.02 9.81
CA ASP A 238 -8.57 -12.32 10.86
C ASP A 238 -9.00 -10.89 10.44
N SER A 239 -8.92 -10.57 9.16
CA SER A 239 -9.29 -9.24 8.68
C SER A 239 -10.79 -8.97 8.81
N ALA A 240 -11.12 -7.90 9.53
CA ALA A 240 -12.48 -7.37 9.59
C ALA A 240 -12.81 -6.45 8.38
N SER A 241 -11.81 -6.06 7.60
CA SER A 241 -11.96 -5.13 6.48
C SER A 241 -12.19 -5.82 5.15
N PHE A 242 -11.66 -7.02 4.99
CA PHE A 242 -11.77 -7.81 3.77
C PHE A 242 -11.95 -9.29 4.13
N SER A 243 -13.11 -9.84 3.79
CA SER A 243 -13.50 -11.20 4.22
C SER A 243 -13.05 -12.27 3.24
N ARG A 244 -12.94 -13.52 3.71
CA ARG A 244 -12.79 -14.70 2.85
C ARG A 244 -13.91 -14.80 1.81
N ARG A 245 -15.15 -14.43 2.17
CA ARG A 245 -16.30 -14.38 1.24
C ARG A 245 -16.03 -13.41 0.08
N SER A 246 -15.46 -12.24 0.35
CA SER A 246 -15.05 -11.29 -0.69
C SER A 246 -13.90 -11.81 -1.55
N ALA A 247 -12.94 -12.51 -0.97
CA ALA A 247 -11.85 -13.14 -1.72
C ALA A 247 -12.37 -14.21 -2.70
N ASP A 248 -13.23 -15.11 -2.23
CA ASP A 248 -13.87 -16.15 -3.05
C ASP A 248 -14.76 -15.53 -4.14
N TYR A 249 -15.43 -14.42 -3.83
CA TYR A 249 -16.23 -13.68 -4.81
C TYR A 249 -15.35 -13.10 -5.92
N MET A 250 -14.26 -12.42 -5.59
CA MET A 250 -13.31 -11.92 -6.58
C MET A 250 -12.76 -13.05 -7.46
N GLN A 251 -12.41 -14.19 -6.88
CA GLN A 251 -11.94 -15.33 -7.64
C GLN A 251 -13.01 -15.87 -8.59
N SER A 252 -14.29 -15.80 -8.21
CA SER A 252 -15.40 -16.19 -9.11
C SER A 252 -15.57 -15.22 -10.27
N LEU A 253 -15.34 -13.91 -10.06
CA LEU A 253 -15.35 -12.88 -11.11
C LEU A 253 -14.14 -12.96 -12.03
N LYS A 254 -12.97 -13.35 -11.49
CA LYS A 254 -11.70 -13.45 -12.22
C LYS A 254 -11.08 -14.85 -12.04
N PRO A 255 -11.58 -15.87 -12.76
CA PRO A 255 -10.99 -17.20 -12.72
C PRO A 255 -9.50 -17.16 -13.14
N GLY A 256 -8.63 -17.76 -12.32
CA GLY A 256 -7.18 -17.70 -12.52
C GLY A 256 -6.47 -16.72 -11.57
N MET A 257 -7.19 -15.83 -10.88
CA MET A 257 -6.66 -15.09 -9.76
C MET A 257 -6.27 -16.04 -8.62
N ARG A 258 -5.09 -15.79 -8.01
CA ARG A 258 -4.59 -16.60 -6.90
C ARG A 258 -4.89 -15.94 -5.58
N LEU A 259 -5.30 -16.74 -4.59
CA LEU A 259 -5.64 -16.29 -3.24
C LEU A 259 -4.61 -16.81 -2.24
N PHE A 260 -4.13 -15.94 -1.38
CA PHE A 260 -3.17 -16.23 -0.31
C PHE A 260 -3.71 -15.67 1.01
N GLU A 261 -4.21 -16.57 1.85
CA GLU A 261 -4.69 -16.24 3.18
C GLU A 261 -3.54 -16.36 4.18
N VAL A 262 -3.26 -15.28 4.92
CA VAL A 262 -2.20 -15.24 5.91
C VAL A 262 -2.81 -15.41 7.29
N ALA A 263 -2.42 -16.48 8.00
CA ALA A 263 -2.89 -16.76 9.34
C ALA A 263 -2.38 -15.71 10.34
N ASP A 264 -3.13 -15.50 11.43
CA ASP A 264 -2.79 -14.55 12.51
C ASP A 264 -2.51 -13.13 11.99
N ALA A 265 -3.18 -12.73 10.90
CA ALA A 265 -3.06 -11.42 10.29
C ALA A 265 -4.43 -10.78 10.10
N GLN A 266 -4.50 -9.48 10.42
CA GLN A 266 -5.66 -8.63 10.21
C GLN A 266 -5.49 -7.79 8.93
N HIS A 267 -6.11 -6.61 8.85
CA HIS A 267 -6.08 -5.73 7.69
C HIS A 267 -4.68 -5.32 7.23
N HIS A 268 -3.81 -4.99 8.16
CA HIS A 268 -2.43 -4.62 7.84
C HIS A 268 -1.52 -5.87 7.89
N VAL A 269 -1.73 -6.78 6.96
CA VAL A 269 -1.10 -8.12 6.90
C VAL A 269 0.42 -8.06 7.08
N PHE A 270 1.07 -7.13 6.39
CA PHE A 270 2.53 -6.96 6.42
C PHE A 270 3.06 -6.30 7.71
N LEU A 271 2.18 -5.75 8.56
CA LEU A 271 2.52 -5.32 9.91
C LEU A 271 2.44 -6.49 10.90
N ASP A 272 1.39 -7.31 10.78
CA ASP A 272 1.15 -8.43 11.68
C ASP A 272 2.13 -9.57 11.41
N GLN A 273 2.30 -9.93 10.14
CA GLN A 273 3.12 -11.06 9.68
C GLN A 273 4.14 -10.63 8.60
N PRO A 274 5.10 -9.72 8.92
CA PRO A 274 5.99 -9.12 7.92
C PRO A 274 6.82 -10.14 7.16
N ILE A 275 7.40 -11.12 7.84
CA ILE A 275 8.25 -12.13 7.22
C ILE A 275 7.43 -13.11 6.38
N GLU A 276 6.26 -13.52 6.86
CA GLU A 276 5.35 -14.36 6.08
C GLU A 276 4.84 -13.62 4.84
N PHE A 277 4.54 -12.32 4.97
CA PHE A 277 4.17 -11.48 3.84
C PHE A 277 5.29 -11.45 2.77
N VAL A 278 6.55 -11.23 3.16
CA VAL A 278 7.71 -11.27 2.24
C VAL A 278 7.81 -12.63 1.56
N ARG A 279 7.63 -13.73 2.29
CA ARG A 279 7.68 -15.10 1.74
C ARG A 279 6.56 -15.34 0.72
N VAL A 280 5.32 -14.96 1.06
CA VAL A 280 4.16 -15.10 0.16
C VAL A 280 4.35 -14.25 -1.10
N LEU A 281 4.77 -12.99 -0.95
CA LEU A 281 5.05 -12.10 -2.08
C LEU A 281 6.15 -12.68 -2.99
N GLY A 282 7.26 -13.16 -2.41
CA GLY A 282 8.33 -13.82 -3.15
C GLY A 282 7.84 -15.07 -3.91
N SER A 283 7.01 -15.90 -3.28
CA SER A 283 6.40 -17.08 -3.93
C SER A 283 5.53 -16.70 -5.12
N ILE A 284 4.71 -15.64 -5.00
CA ILE A 284 3.88 -15.14 -6.10
C ILE A 284 4.74 -14.69 -7.27
N LEU A 285 5.78 -13.91 -6.99
CA LEU A 285 6.71 -13.40 -8.01
C LEU A 285 7.44 -14.54 -8.73
N ASN A 286 7.91 -15.55 -8.00
CA ASN A 286 8.53 -16.74 -8.57
C ASN A 286 7.58 -17.54 -9.47
N ASP A 287 6.34 -17.73 -9.04
CA ASP A 287 5.31 -18.42 -9.83
C ASP A 287 4.98 -17.70 -11.15
N TRP A 288 5.20 -16.40 -11.20
CA TRP A 288 5.08 -15.60 -12.43
C TRP A 288 6.38 -15.53 -13.24
N GLY A 289 7.36 -16.36 -12.92
CA GLY A 289 8.64 -16.47 -13.65
C GLY A 289 9.57 -15.29 -13.40
N ARG A 290 9.43 -14.64 -12.23
CA ARG A 290 10.32 -13.58 -11.80
C ARG A 290 11.24 -14.15 -10.74
N ASP A 291 12.52 -14.33 -11.09
CA ASP A 291 13.52 -14.96 -10.23
C ASP A 291 13.70 -14.17 -8.93
N VAL A 292 13.06 -14.60 -7.87
CA VAL A 292 13.29 -14.16 -6.50
C VAL A 292 14.05 -15.28 -5.79
N PRO A 293 15.12 -14.98 -5.03
CA PRO A 293 15.82 -16.01 -4.25
C PRO A 293 14.83 -16.76 -3.36
N GLY A 294 15.07 -18.07 -3.20
CA GLY A 294 14.27 -18.89 -2.29
C GLY A 294 14.36 -18.39 -0.84
N ASP A 295 13.48 -18.91 -0.01
CA ASP A 295 13.21 -18.50 1.38
C ASP A 295 14.45 -18.25 2.25
N ASP A 296 15.56 -18.96 2.04
CA ASP A 296 16.79 -18.85 2.83
C ASP A 296 17.62 -17.58 2.52
N VAL A 297 17.35 -16.92 1.38
CA VAL A 297 18.12 -15.75 0.92
C VAL A 297 17.38 -14.44 1.18
N LEU A 298 16.06 -14.47 1.26
CA LEU A 298 15.23 -13.28 1.54
C LEU A 298 15.28 -12.83 3.00
N ILE A 299 15.67 -13.71 3.92
CA ILE A 299 15.70 -13.41 5.36
C ILE A 299 17.11 -13.62 5.88
N PRO A 300 17.95 -12.58 5.96
CA PRO A 300 19.25 -12.70 6.63
C PRO A 300 19.02 -12.98 8.12
N ASP A 301 19.63 -14.04 8.60
CA ASP A 301 19.73 -14.55 9.98
C ASP A 301 18.70 -14.02 11.01
N ARG A 302 17.94 -15.00 11.54
CA ARG A 302 17.04 -14.83 12.69
C ARG A 302 17.74 -14.26 13.92
#